data_b4d54ec10b8f9ecc4d240d6eb403a29f
#
_entry.id   b4d54ec10b8f9ecc4d240d6eb403a29f
#
_cell.length_a   1.000
_cell.length_b   1.000
_cell.length_c   1.000
_cell.angle_alpha   90.00
_cell.angle_beta   90.00
_cell.angle_gamma   90.00
#
_symmetry.space_group_name_H-M   'P 1'
#
loop_
_entity.id
_entity.type
_entity.pdbx_description
1 polymer ?
#
loop_
_entity_poly.entity_id
_entity_poly.type
_entity_poly.pdbx_seq_one_letter_code
_entity_poly.pdbx_strand_id
1 'polypeptide(L)'
;DILNKNSVYNYTFSSTENYYAVYHKWLSMGLKEGTSQVLVTPEMMTGGHLDEQGLRLAPGDNISFVVNIDDEGLYSLYLDYYALSDTRVNPTINLMINHVNQFSEMANIELSVDWIRENEKRYDRYGDELTPKAILDTKWYRGEGLRDPNNFFSEPLKFYFLKGENEVTLTL
;
A
#
# COMPACT_ATOMS: atom_id res chain seq x y z
N ASP A 1 5.09 1.19 28.96
CA ASP A 1 6.35 1.85 28.63
C ASP A 1 6.55 1.87 27.11
N ILE A 2 6.32 3.04 26.49
CA ILE A 2 6.32 3.23 25.03
C ILE A 2 7.72 3.01 24.45
N LEU A 3 8.75 3.41 25.16
CA LEU A 3 10.15 3.25 24.74
C LEU A 3 10.56 1.79 24.67
N ASN A 4 10.08 0.98 25.59
CA ASN A 4 10.40 -0.45 25.62
C ASN A 4 9.65 -1.21 24.52
N LYS A 5 8.41 -0.86 24.26
CA LYS A 5 7.63 -1.45 23.15
C LYS A 5 8.25 -1.12 21.79
N ASN A 6 8.68 0.11 21.58
CA ASN A 6 9.32 0.51 20.31
C ASN A 6 10.69 -0.17 20.12
N SER A 7 11.47 -0.38 21.18
CA SER A 7 12.76 -1.08 21.06
C SER A 7 12.57 -2.55 20.72
N VAL A 8 11.60 -3.23 21.32
CA VAL A 8 11.26 -4.61 21.01
C VAL A 8 10.71 -4.72 19.57
N TYR A 9 9.84 -3.80 19.18
CA TYR A 9 9.30 -3.71 17.83
C TYR A 9 10.42 -3.57 16.79
N ASN A 10 11.33 -2.62 16.97
CA ASN A 10 12.44 -2.39 16.06
C ASN A 10 13.47 -3.53 16.03
N TYR A 11 13.66 -4.24 17.13
CA TYR A 11 14.55 -5.41 17.19
C TYR A 11 13.96 -6.62 16.46
N THR A 12 12.64 -6.77 16.48
CA THR A 12 11.95 -7.93 15.91
C THR A 12 11.86 -7.87 14.38
N PHE A 13 11.96 -6.66 13.78
CA PHE A 13 11.75 -6.44 12.36
C PHE A 13 13.02 -5.96 11.66
N SER A 14 13.37 -6.65 10.58
CA SER A 14 14.43 -6.24 9.66
C SER A 14 13.81 -5.92 8.31
N SER A 15 14.02 -4.69 7.83
CA SER A 15 13.55 -4.27 6.51
C SER A 15 14.21 -5.01 5.34
N THR A 16 15.20 -5.84 5.62
CA THR A 16 15.91 -6.66 4.63
C THR A 16 15.30 -8.05 4.45
N GLU A 17 14.47 -8.51 5.40
CA GLU A 17 13.79 -9.80 5.30
C GLU A 17 12.57 -9.69 4.40
N ASN A 18 12.29 -10.76 3.63
CA ASN A 18 11.10 -10.82 2.79
C ASN A 18 9.83 -11.11 3.61
N TYR A 19 8.67 -10.85 3.01
CA TYR A 19 7.38 -11.07 3.65
C TYR A 19 7.18 -12.52 4.12
N TYR A 20 7.55 -13.49 3.30
CA TYR A 20 7.41 -14.91 3.64
C TYR A 20 8.13 -15.26 4.96
N ALA A 21 9.38 -14.85 5.09
CA ALA A 21 10.17 -15.10 6.29
C ALA A 21 9.59 -14.42 7.53
N VAL A 22 9.20 -13.14 7.39
CA VAL A 22 8.63 -12.36 8.49
C VAL A 22 7.26 -12.90 8.90
N TYR A 23 6.41 -13.24 7.95
CA TYR A 23 5.08 -13.79 8.23
C TYR A 23 5.16 -15.13 8.99
N HIS A 24 6.03 -16.03 8.56
CA HIS A 24 6.26 -17.30 9.25
C HIS A 24 6.83 -17.11 10.67
N LYS A 25 7.70 -16.14 10.84
CA LYS A 25 8.22 -15.75 12.16
C LYS A 25 7.09 -15.27 13.07
N TRP A 26 6.20 -14.43 12.57
CA TRP A 26 5.04 -13.97 13.32
C TRP A 26 4.12 -15.12 13.73
N LEU A 27 3.84 -16.03 12.83
CA LEU A 27 3.04 -17.22 13.13
C LEU A 27 3.70 -18.10 14.19
N SER A 28 5.02 -18.26 14.13
CA SER A 28 5.77 -19.04 15.14
C SER A 28 5.79 -18.38 16.51
N MET A 29 5.65 -17.04 16.56
CA MET A 29 5.51 -16.28 17.81
C MET A 29 4.09 -16.32 18.38
N GLY A 30 3.14 -16.96 17.70
CA GLY A 30 1.75 -17.06 18.11
C GLY A 30 0.89 -15.85 17.78
N LEU A 31 1.36 -14.97 16.89
CA LEU A 31 0.56 -13.81 16.43
C LEU A 31 -0.62 -14.31 15.58
N LYS A 32 -1.78 -13.71 15.82
CA LYS A 32 -3.04 -14.03 15.16
C LYS A 32 -3.59 -12.81 14.46
N GLU A 33 -4.55 -13.03 13.58
CA GLU A 33 -5.32 -11.94 13.00
C GLU A 33 -6.04 -11.16 14.09
N GLY A 34 -5.92 -9.83 14.02
CA GLY A 34 -6.66 -8.94 14.90
C GLY A 34 -8.14 -8.84 14.53
N THR A 35 -8.93 -8.40 15.46
CA THR A 35 -10.40 -8.30 15.31
C THR A 35 -10.88 -6.87 15.09
N SER A 36 -10.01 -5.87 15.31
CA SER A 36 -10.36 -4.47 15.13
C SER A 36 -10.59 -4.14 13.65
N GLN A 37 -11.55 -3.25 13.42
CA GLN A 37 -11.79 -2.65 12.12
C GLN A 37 -11.75 -1.13 12.28
N VAL A 38 -10.89 -0.47 11.52
CA VAL A 38 -10.73 0.98 11.57
C VAL A 38 -10.93 1.54 10.17
N LEU A 39 -11.85 2.50 10.06
CA LEU A 39 -12.03 3.28 8.84
C LEU A 39 -11.23 4.58 8.97
N VAL A 40 -10.34 4.82 8.01
CA VAL A 40 -9.57 6.06 7.91
C VAL A 40 -10.07 6.88 6.75
N THR A 41 -10.48 8.12 7.04
CA THR A 41 -10.94 9.07 6.03
C THR A 41 -9.83 10.05 5.67
N PRO A 42 -9.87 10.70 4.49
CA PRO A 42 -8.85 11.67 4.09
C PRO A 42 -8.60 12.80 5.09
N GLU A 43 -9.64 13.22 5.80
CA GLU A 43 -9.55 14.29 6.81
C GLU A 43 -8.72 13.89 8.04
N MET A 44 -8.59 12.59 8.29
CA MET A 44 -7.76 12.06 9.39
C MET A 44 -6.27 12.00 9.05
N MET A 45 -5.93 12.24 7.79
CA MET A 45 -4.57 12.12 7.27
C MET A 45 -3.85 13.46 7.30
N THR A 46 -2.54 13.41 7.54
CA THR A 46 -1.64 14.57 7.46
C THR A 46 -0.74 14.45 6.25
N GLY A 47 -0.58 15.51 5.48
CA GLY A 47 0.21 15.53 4.24
C GLY A 47 -0.66 15.48 3.01
N GLY A 48 -0.04 15.56 1.82
CA GLY A 48 -0.76 15.62 0.57
C GLY A 48 -1.61 16.89 0.40
N HIS A 49 -2.52 16.87 -0.54
CA HIS A 49 -3.45 17.97 -0.82
C HIS A 49 -4.89 17.45 -0.76
N LEU A 50 -5.64 17.92 0.23
CA LEU A 50 -7.05 17.55 0.41
C LEU A 50 -7.93 18.42 -0.50
N ASP A 51 -8.78 17.77 -1.30
CA ASP A 51 -9.80 18.40 -2.12
C ASP A 51 -11.18 17.73 -1.89
N GLU A 52 -12.19 18.14 -2.66
CA GLU A 52 -13.55 17.62 -2.53
C GLU A 52 -13.68 16.12 -2.88
N GLN A 53 -12.75 15.59 -3.64
CA GLN A 53 -12.77 14.19 -4.09
C GLN A 53 -11.94 13.26 -3.19
N GLY A 54 -11.02 13.81 -2.43
CA GLY A 54 -10.15 13.04 -1.55
C GLY A 54 -8.77 13.68 -1.38
N LEU A 55 -7.82 12.87 -0.95
CA LEU A 55 -6.45 13.30 -0.74
C LEU A 55 -5.60 13.02 -1.99
N ARG A 56 -5.02 14.07 -2.54
CA ARG A 56 -4.18 14.01 -3.73
C ARG A 56 -2.70 13.97 -3.35
N LEU A 57 -1.96 13.07 -3.97
CA LEU A 57 -0.51 12.89 -3.78
C LEU A 57 0.21 13.03 -5.11
N ALA A 58 1.32 13.77 -5.09
CA ALA A 58 2.31 13.78 -6.15
C ALA A 58 3.47 12.83 -5.82
N PRO A 59 4.27 12.40 -6.82
CA PRO A 59 5.49 11.62 -6.56
C PRO A 59 6.39 12.31 -5.53
N GLY A 60 6.82 11.57 -4.53
CA GLY A 60 7.61 12.06 -3.40
C GLY A 60 6.81 12.60 -2.22
N ASP A 61 5.50 12.80 -2.37
CA ASP A 61 4.65 13.19 -1.25
C ASP A 61 4.46 12.01 -0.29
N ASN A 62 4.32 12.34 0.98
CA ASN A 62 3.96 11.36 1.99
C ASN A 62 2.73 11.80 2.77
N ILE A 63 1.97 10.82 3.23
CA ILE A 63 0.85 11.01 4.13
C ILE A 63 1.04 10.13 5.36
N SER A 64 0.54 10.59 6.48
CA SER A 64 0.52 9.81 7.71
C SER A 64 -0.81 9.93 8.41
N PHE A 65 -1.17 8.89 9.12
CA PHE A 65 -2.36 8.85 9.96
C PHE A 65 -2.15 7.90 11.14
N VAL A 66 -2.92 8.10 12.18
CA VAL A 66 -2.88 7.28 13.38
C VAL A 66 -4.12 6.39 13.43
N VAL A 67 -3.90 5.11 13.68
CA VAL A 67 -4.97 4.15 13.94
C VAL A 67 -4.86 3.63 15.37
N ASN A 68 -5.99 3.52 16.05
CA ASN A 68 -6.07 2.98 17.40
C ASN A 68 -6.59 1.54 17.33
N ILE A 69 -5.75 0.60 17.74
CA ILE A 69 -6.01 -0.84 17.65
C ILE A 69 -6.33 -1.38 19.04
N ASP A 70 -7.47 -2.05 19.17
CA ASP A 70 -7.94 -2.61 20.45
C ASP A 70 -7.20 -3.89 20.80
N ASP A 71 -6.83 -4.69 19.85
CA ASP A 71 -6.11 -5.95 20.04
C ASP A 71 -4.90 -6.05 19.10
N GLU A 72 -3.74 -6.29 19.68
CA GLU A 72 -2.50 -6.56 18.96
C GLU A 72 -2.68 -7.75 18.01
N GLY A 73 -2.14 -7.64 16.80
CA GLY A 73 -2.22 -8.74 15.85
C GLY A 73 -1.85 -8.35 14.44
N LEU A 74 -2.23 -9.22 13.52
CA LEU A 74 -1.99 -9.07 12.08
C LEU A 74 -3.24 -8.50 11.41
N TYR A 75 -3.04 -7.48 10.62
CA TYR A 75 -4.11 -6.75 9.91
C TYR A 75 -3.76 -6.58 8.44
N SER A 76 -4.77 -6.59 7.59
CA SER A 76 -4.64 -6.20 6.19
C SER A 76 -5.05 -4.74 6.01
N LEU A 77 -4.45 -4.08 5.01
CA LEU A 77 -4.81 -2.72 4.62
C LEU A 77 -5.53 -2.75 3.27
N TYR A 78 -6.62 -2.03 3.19
CA TYR A 78 -7.42 -1.86 1.98
C TYR A 78 -7.48 -0.39 1.62
N LEU A 79 -7.30 -0.08 0.36
CA LEU A 79 -7.28 1.29 -0.14
C LEU A 79 -8.36 1.50 -1.19
N ASP A 80 -8.95 2.69 -1.15
CA ASP A 80 -9.62 3.29 -2.29
C ASP A 80 -8.67 4.31 -2.92
N TYR A 81 -8.40 4.19 -4.22
CA TYR A 81 -7.50 5.11 -4.90
C TYR A 81 -7.93 5.36 -6.33
N TYR A 82 -7.49 6.50 -6.85
CA TYR A 82 -7.66 6.92 -8.23
C TYR A 82 -6.30 7.27 -8.81
N ALA A 83 -5.88 6.55 -9.84
CA ALA A 83 -4.61 6.83 -10.50
C ALA A 83 -4.79 7.94 -11.53
N LEU A 84 -4.09 9.05 -11.32
CA LEU A 84 -4.14 10.24 -12.19
C LEU A 84 -3.03 10.28 -13.24
N SER A 85 -2.00 9.45 -13.06
CA SER A 85 -0.81 9.51 -13.89
C SER A 85 -1.00 8.71 -15.18
N ASP A 86 -0.58 9.30 -16.28
CA ASP A 86 -0.46 8.64 -17.60
C ASP A 86 0.89 7.91 -17.73
N THR A 87 1.44 7.43 -16.62
CA THR A 87 2.66 6.60 -16.65
C THR A 87 2.35 5.21 -17.17
N ARG A 88 3.33 4.60 -17.81
CA ARG A 88 3.23 3.23 -18.33
C ARG A 88 3.53 2.15 -17.30
N VAL A 89 3.63 2.53 -16.04
CA VAL A 89 3.92 1.64 -14.93
C VAL A 89 2.87 1.83 -13.83
N ASN A 90 2.60 0.76 -13.10
CA ASN A 90 1.72 0.83 -11.95
C ASN A 90 2.33 1.73 -10.87
N PRO A 91 1.52 2.55 -10.17
CA PRO A 91 2.01 3.33 -9.06
C PRO A 91 2.50 2.43 -7.93
N THR A 92 3.56 2.85 -7.25
CA THR A 92 4.13 2.15 -6.12
C THR A 92 4.17 3.03 -4.89
N ILE A 93 4.01 2.43 -3.72
CA ILE A 93 4.06 3.13 -2.44
C ILE A 93 5.08 2.48 -1.51
N ASN A 94 5.72 3.30 -0.69
CA ASN A 94 6.47 2.87 0.49
C ASN A 94 5.55 2.97 1.70
N LEU A 95 5.32 1.86 2.36
CA LEU A 95 4.49 1.77 3.55
C LEU A 95 5.36 1.56 4.79
N MET A 96 5.18 2.42 5.77
CA MET A 96 5.82 2.28 7.08
C MET A 96 4.76 2.24 8.17
N ILE A 97 4.93 1.34 9.12
CA ILE A 97 4.09 1.26 10.31
C ILE A 97 4.99 1.51 11.52
N ASN A 98 4.67 2.54 12.30
CA ASN A 98 5.50 3.01 13.41
C ASN A 98 6.95 3.30 12.96
N HIS A 99 7.09 3.95 11.79
CA HIS A 99 8.36 4.33 11.16
C HIS A 99 9.23 3.15 10.70
N VAL A 100 8.65 1.98 10.51
CA VAL A 100 9.39 0.75 10.16
C VAL A 100 8.76 0.10 8.93
N ASN A 101 9.59 -0.31 7.97
CA ASN A 101 9.23 -1.35 7.01
C ASN A 101 9.41 -2.70 7.70
N GLN A 102 8.34 -3.41 7.94
CA GLN A 102 8.37 -4.69 8.67
C GLN A 102 8.99 -5.81 7.84
N PHE A 103 8.92 -5.68 6.53
CA PHE A 103 9.55 -6.57 5.55
C PHE A 103 9.92 -5.78 4.28
N SER A 104 10.76 -6.34 3.45
CA SER A 104 11.36 -5.60 2.31
C SER A 104 10.35 -5.14 1.28
N GLU A 105 9.28 -5.90 1.03
CA GLU A 105 8.26 -5.54 0.03
C GLU A 105 7.47 -4.28 0.42
N MET A 106 7.43 -3.91 1.69
CA MET A 106 6.76 -2.68 2.15
C MET A 106 7.38 -1.41 1.57
N ALA A 107 8.65 -1.46 1.19
CA ALA A 107 9.33 -0.32 0.56
C ALA A 107 8.84 -0.04 -0.86
N ASN A 108 8.17 -0.99 -1.51
CA ASN A 108 7.76 -0.89 -2.91
C ASN A 108 6.52 -1.72 -3.19
N ILE A 109 5.41 -1.36 -2.57
CA ILE A 109 4.12 -2.02 -2.81
C ILE A 109 3.51 -1.43 -4.07
N GLU A 110 3.22 -2.28 -5.04
CA GLU A 110 2.57 -1.89 -6.28
C GLU A 110 1.05 -1.80 -6.09
N LEU A 111 0.47 -0.69 -6.53
CA LEU A 111 -0.98 -0.53 -6.60
C LEU A 111 -1.47 -1.03 -7.95
N SER A 112 -2.32 -2.04 -7.94
CA SER A 112 -2.86 -2.63 -9.16
C SER A 112 -3.78 -1.65 -9.87
N VAL A 113 -3.57 -1.48 -11.18
CA VAL A 113 -4.44 -0.69 -12.06
C VAL A 113 -4.72 -1.47 -13.34
N ASP A 114 -5.83 -1.16 -13.98
CA ASP A 114 -6.19 -1.79 -15.25
C ASP A 114 -5.62 -1.00 -16.43
N TRP A 115 -5.23 -1.72 -17.45
CA TRP A 115 -4.74 -1.15 -18.69
C TRP A 115 -5.70 -1.55 -19.82
N ILE A 116 -6.16 -0.55 -20.55
CA ILE A 116 -7.04 -0.74 -21.70
C ILE A 116 -6.31 -0.42 -22.98
N ARG A 117 -6.79 -0.97 -24.10
CA ARG A 117 -6.25 -0.62 -25.41
C ARG A 117 -6.87 0.68 -25.90
N GLU A 118 -6.04 1.51 -26.52
CA GLU A 118 -6.48 2.71 -27.22
C GLU A 118 -7.50 2.34 -28.31
N ASN A 119 -8.63 3.04 -28.35
CA ASN A 119 -9.69 2.79 -29.33
C ASN A 119 -9.41 3.43 -30.69
N GLU A 120 -8.57 4.47 -30.72
CA GLU A 120 -8.23 5.15 -31.97
C GLU A 120 -7.22 4.35 -32.78
N LYS A 121 -7.57 4.05 -34.02
CA LYS A 121 -6.64 3.47 -34.96
C LYS A 121 -5.65 4.53 -35.42
N ARG A 122 -4.38 4.21 -35.35
CA ARG A 122 -3.29 5.06 -35.82
C ARG A 122 -2.56 4.35 -36.94
N TYR A 123 -2.07 5.12 -37.87
CA TYR A 123 -1.36 4.63 -39.03
C TYR A 123 0.00 5.28 -39.14
N ASP A 124 0.98 4.56 -39.63
CA ASP A 124 2.27 5.13 -39.91
C ASP A 124 2.25 5.94 -41.22
N ARG A 125 3.40 6.51 -41.61
CA ARG A 125 3.54 7.28 -42.86
C ARG A 125 3.33 6.47 -44.13
N TYR A 126 3.34 5.16 -44.05
CA TYR A 126 3.12 4.24 -45.15
C TYR A 126 1.68 3.71 -45.23
N GLY A 127 0.86 4.07 -44.25
CA GLY A 127 -0.53 3.64 -44.17
C GLY A 127 -0.75 2.31 -43.46
N ASP A 128 0.30 1.78 -42.80
CA ASP A 128 0.19 0.56 -42.00
C ASP A 128 -0.41 0.86 -40.63
N GLU A 129 -1.34 0.03 -40.16
CA GLU A 129 -1.97 0.18 -38.87
C GLU A 129 -0.94 -0.08 -37.73
N LEU A 130 -0.79 0.89 -36.84
CA LEU A 130 0.07 0.79 -35.69
C LEU A 130 -0.60 -0.03 -34.59
N THR A 131 0.21 -0.78 -33.84
CA THR A 131 -0.28 -1.52 -32.67
C THR A 131 -0.91 -0.56 -31.66
N PRO A 132 -2.14 -0.84 -31.18
CA PRO A 132 -2.80 -0.03 -30.17
C PRO A 132 -1.95 0.09 -28.91
N LYS A 133 -1.86 1.30 -28.35
CA LYS A 133 -1.18 1.53 -27.09
C LYS A 133 -2.03 1.06 -25.92
N ALA A 134 -1.38 0.55 -24.89
CA ALA A 134 -1.99 0.37 -23.60
C ALA A 134 -2.07 1.73 -22.90
N ILE A 135 -3.25 2.08 -22.43
CA ILE A 135 -3.50 3.30 -21.64
C ILE A 135 -4.11 2.93 -20.31
N LEU A 136 -3.86 3.76 -19.30
CA LEU A 136 -4.41 3.55 -17.96
C LEU A 136 -5.93 3.71 -17.98
N ASP A 137 -6.64 2.77 -17.38
CA ASP A 137 -8.08 2.90 -17.13
C ASP A 137 -8.30 3.81 -15.91
N THR A 138 -8.64 5.07 -16.19
CA THR A 138 -8.84 6.11 -15.17
C THR A 138 -10.19 5.95 -14.48
N LYS A 139 -10.18 5.32 -13.32
CA LYS A 139 -11.37 5.07 -12.49
C LYS A 139 -10.97 4.99 -11.02
N TRP A 140 -11.96 4.99 -10.13
CA TRP A 140 -11.77 4.62 -8.75
C TRP A 140 -11.59 3.11 -8.62
N TYR A 141 -10.49 2.72 -8.00
CA TYR A 141 -10.24 1.36 -7.53
C TYR A 141 -10.62 1.31 -6.06
N ARG A 142 -11.61 0.49 -5.71
CA ARG A 142 -12.19 0.50 -4.36
C ARG A 142 -11.97 -0.81 -3.62
N GLY A 143 -11.66 -0.69 -2.32
CA GLY A 143 -11.49 -1.86 -1.46
C GLY A 143 -10.33 -2.75 -1.86
N GLU A 144 -9.30 -2.20 -2.50
CA GLU A 144 -8.14 -2.95 -2.95
C GLU A 144 -7.21 -3.25 -1.79
N GLY A 145 -7.05 -4.54 -1.48
CA GLY A 145 -6.08 -5.02 -0.51
C GLY A 145 -4.65 -4.85 -1.01
N LEU A 146 -3.75 -4.41 -0.14
CA LEU A 146 -2.32 -4.36 -0.48
C LEU A 146 -1.78 -5.77 -0.62
N ARG A 147 -1.21 -6.07 -1.79
CA ARG A 147 -0.77 -7.41 -2.18
C ARG A 147 0.72 -7.46 -2.46
N ASP A 148 1.25 -8.67 -2.41
CA ASP A 148 2.61 -8.95 -2.86
C ASP A 148 2.74 -8.62 -4.37
N PRO A 149 3.69 -7.76 -4.77
CA PRO A 149 3.91 -7.40 -6.18
C PRO A 149 4.32 -8.60 -7.05
N ASN A 150 4.87 -9.64 -6.45
CA ASN A 150 5.27 -10.87 -7.16
C ASN A 150 4.15 -11.93 -7.23
N ASN A 151 3.00 -11.66 -6.64
CA ASN A 151 1.85 -12.57 -6.59
C ASN A 151 2.14 -13.97 -6.00
N PHE A 152 3.12 -14.10 -5.13
CA PHE A 152 3.39 -15.36 -4.42
C PHE A 152 2.29 -15.69 -3.39
N PHE A 153 1.53 -14.69 -2.98
CA PHE A 153 0.41 -14.83 -2.05
C PHE A 153 -0.88 -14.36 -2.71
N SER A 154 -1.91 -15.17 -2.63
CA SER A 154 -3.24 -14.85 -3.17
C SER A 154 -4.02 -13.87 -2.28
N GLU A 155 -3.71 -13.85 -1.01
CA GLU A 155 -4.36 -12.97 -0.02
C GLU A 155 -3.59 -11.66 0.14
N PRO A 156 -4.26 -10.58 0.62
CA PRO A 156 -3.60 -9.34 0.97
C PRO A 156 -2.49 -9.54 2.01
N LEU A 157 -1.45 -8.73 1.92
CA LEU A 157 -0.35 -8.73 2.88
C LEU A 157 -0.87 -8.45 4.29
N LYS A 158 -0.29 -9.12 5.28
CA LYS A 158 -0.54 -8.89 6.70
C LYS A 158 0.55 -8.01 7.29
N PHE A 159 0.13 -7.10 8.15
CA PHE A 159 1.00 -6.17 8.84
C PHE A 159 0.77 -6.28 10.33
N TYR A 160 1.82 -6.13 11.11
CA TYR A 160 1.76 -6.22 12.56
C TYR A 160 1.44 -4.86 13.19
N PHE A 161 0.35 -4.81 13.94
CA PHE A 161 -0.07 -3.63 14.69
C PHE A 161 -0.05 -3.91 16.18
N LEU A 162 0.53 -2.97 16.94
CA LEU A 162 0.52 -3.00 18.39
C LEU A 162 -0.85 -2.57 18.91
N LYS A 163 -1.20 -3.02 20.11
CA LYS A 163 -2.35 -2.49 20.83
C LYS A 163 -2.13 -0.99 21.12
N GLY A 164 -3.16 -0.19 20.88
CA GLY A 164 -3.11 1.26 21.06
C GLY A 164 -2.84 2.00 19.76
N GLU A 165 -2.20 3.15 19.85
CA GLU A 165 -1.92 4.01 18.70
C GLU A 165 -0.78 3.47 17.84
N ASN A 166 -1.04 3.40 16.52
CA ASN A 166 -0.05 3.09 15.52
C ASN A 166 -0.05 4.18 14.45
N GLU A 167 1.12 4.61 14.05
CA GLU A 167 1.28 5.57 12.96
C GLU A 167 1.58 4.83 11.66
N VAL A 168 0.77 5.11 10.65
CA VAL A 168 0.94 4.57 9.30
C VAL A 168 1.39 5.69 8.37
N THR A 169 2.46 5.47 7.63
CA THR A 169 3.00 6.44 6.65
C THR A 169 3.07 5.81 5.27
N LEU A 170 2.50 6.49 4.30
CA LEU A 170 2.54 6.12 2.88
C LEU A 170 3.33 7.18 2.12
N THR A 171 4.31 6.77 1.34
CA THR A 171 5.08 7.65 0.44
C THR A 171 4.90 7.17 -1.00
N LEU A 172 4.54 8.09 -1.90
CA LEU A 172 4.36 7.83 -3.33
C LEU A 172 5.67 7.97 -4.10
#